data_0fbf08008f1691cfd76472b4cada6639
#
_entry.id   0fbf08008f1691cfd76472b4cada6639
#
_cell.length_a   1.000
_cell.length_b   1.000
_cell.length_c   1.000
_cell.angle_alpha   90.00
_cell.angle_beta   90.00
_cell.angle_gamma   90.00
#
_symmetry.space_group_name_H-M   'P 1'
#
loop_
_entity.id
_entity.type
_entity.pdbx_description
1 polymer ?
#
loop_
_entity_poly.entity_id
_entity_poly.type
_entity_poly.pdbx_seq_one_letter_code
_entity_poly.pdbx_strand_id
1 'polypeptide(L)'
;LKALCATPTLAAGVNLPARRVIIRDLSRWESSFQSNQPLPVLEVQQMLGRAGRPGFDVDGEGILVAKNKEQIDYFTENYFEGETEPVNSRLGSEPALRTHLLSLIASGTINTKERLHDFLGKTLFGTQGELWRTQHRLNKVLDFLDKENLIEIEGRQDGDFVPANNQLKEKFRPTAFGRKVSQLYIDPLSGVI
;
A
#
# COMPACT_ATOMS: atom_id res chain seq x y z
N LEU A 1 -24.72 2.67 -24.09
CA LEU A 1 -23.39 3.20 -24.47
C LEU A 1 -22.77 2.26 -25.51
N LYS A 2 -22.30 2.77 -26.66
CA LYS A 2 -21.72 1.91 -27.72
C LYS A 2 -20.21 1.71 -27.54
N ALA A 3 -19.50 2.72 -27.02
CA ALA A 3 -18.09 2.71 -26.71
C ALA A 3 -17.77 3.70 -25.58
N LEU A 4 -16.74 3.43 -24.80
CA LEU A 4 -16.23 4.28 -23.75
C LEU A 4 -14.71 4.37 -23.86
N CYS A 5 -14.17 5.59 -23.92
CA CYS A 5 -12.75 5.85 -23.79
C CYS A 5 -12.46 6.33 -22.36
N ALA A 6 -11.49 5.72 -21.71
CA ALA A 6 -11.16 5.99 -20.31
C ALA A 6 -9.68 5.81 -20.01
N THR A 7 -9.25 6.36 -18.89
CA THR A 7 -7.94 6.10 -18.29
C THR A 7 -7.98 4.82 -17.45
N PRO A 8 -6.83 4.23 -17.08
CA PRO A 8 -6.76 3.01 -16.25
C PRO A 8 -7.52 3.11 -14.91
N THR A 9 -7.69 4.32 -14.36
CA THR A 9 -8.44 4.54 -13.11
C THR A 9 -9.89 4.06 -13.18
N LEU A 10 -10.52 4.11 -14.36
CA LEU A 10 -11.87 3.60 -14.53
C LEU A 10 -11.93 2.07 -14.44
N ALA A 11 -10.89 1.38 -14.89
CA ALA A 11 -10.83 -0.08 -14.88
C ALA A 11 -10.79 -0.65 -13.44
N ALA A 12 -10.14 0.07 -12.50
CA ALA A 12 -10.02 -0.35 -11.12
C ALA A 12 -11.22 0.09 -10.25
N GLY A 13 -11.81 1.27 -10.53
CA GLY A 13 -12.79 1.91 -9.65
C GLY A 13 -14.26 1.61 -9.97
N VAL A 14 -14.58 1.11 -11.17
CA VAL A 14 -15.97 0.96 -11.62
C VAL A 14 -16.19 -0.42 -12.25
N ASN A 15 -17.31 -1.05 -11.91
CA ASN A 15 -17.70 -2.31 -12.54
C ASN A 15 -18.46 -2.07 -13.84
N LEU A 16 -17.71 -1.82 -14.92
CA LEU A 16 -18.23 -1.65 -16.28
C LEU A 16 -17.69 -2.75 -17.19
N PRO A 17 -18.35 -3.92 -17.23
CA PRO A 17 -17.94 -4.98 -18.14
C PRO A 17 -18.33 -4.59 -19.60
N ALA A 18 -17.44 -4.89 -20.52
CA ALA A 18 -17.63 -4.68 -21.95
C ALA A 18 -17.33 -5.97 -22.71
N ARG A 19 -17.99 -6.23 -23.83
CA ARG A 19 -17.66 -7.38 -24.65
C ARG A 19 -16.19 -7.37 -25.09
N ARG A 20 -15.67 -6.16 -25.39
CA ARG A 20 -14.31 -5.98 -25.89
C ARG A 20 -13.60 -4.87 -25.12
N VAL A 21 -12.38 -5.15 -24.65
CA VAL A 21 -11.48 -4.18 -24.03
C VAL A 21 -10.26 -4.00 -24.92
N ILE A 22 -9.95 -2.74 -25.27
CA ILE A 22 -8.81 -2.41 -26.11
C ILE A 22 -7.88 -1.51 -25.30
N ILE A 23 -6.64 -1.95 -25.08
CA ILE A 23 -5.60 -1.16 -24.43
C ILE A 23 -4.66 -0.63 -25.51
N ARG A 24 -4.70 0.69 -25.72
CA ARG A 24 -3.92 1.36 -26.76
C ARG A 24 -2.47 1.57 -26.37
N ASP A 25 -2.24 2.03 -25.13
CA ASP A 25 -0.91 2.35 -24.62
C ASP A 25 -0.64 1.55 -23.36
N LEU A 26 0.49 0.83 -23.34
CA LEU A 26 0.93 -0.02 -22.23
C LEU A 26 2.07 0.64 -21.43
N SER A 27 2.17 1.96 -21.51
CA SER A 27 3.11 2.75 -20.72
C SER A 27 2.46 4.02 -20.21
N ARG A 28 2.93 4.51 -19.06
CA ARG A 28 2.53 5.81 -18.52
C ARG A 28 3.75 6.58 -18.02
N TRP A 29 3.65 7.89 -18.05
CA TRP A 29 4.65 8.75 -17.46
C TRP A 29 4.68 8.59 -15.94
N GLU A 30 5.86 8.33 -15.39
CA GLU A 30 6.08 8.25 -13.95
C GLU A 30 7.09 9.31 -13.52
N SER A 31 6.65 10.24 -12.65
CA SER A 31 7.46 11.39 -12.21
C SER A 31 8.69 10.97 -11.41
N SER A 32 8.62 9.87 -10.67
CA SER A 32 9.75 9.32 -9.90
C SER A 32 10.91 8.89 -10.78
N PHE A 33 10.64 8.41 -11.99
CA PHE A 33 11.65 7.99 -12.98
C PHE A 33 11.87 9.02 -14.10
N GLN A 34 11.05 10.08 -14.15
CA GLN A 34 11.06 11.08 -15.21
C GLN A 34 11.03 10.48 -16.63
N SER A 35 10.32 9.36 -16.78
CA SER A 35 10.20 8.61 -18.03
C SER A 35 8.90 7.82 -18.12
N ASN A 36 8.56 7.38 -19.35
CA ASN A 36 7.48 6.44 -19.54
C ASN A 36 7.91 5.06 -19.03
N GLN A 37 7.13 4.51 -18.09
CA GLN A 37 7.32 3.17 -17.55
C GLN A 37 6.23 2.23 -18.09
N PRO A 38 6.55 0.96 -18.37
CA PRO A 38 5.56 -0.06 -18.71
C PRO A 38 4.51 -0.18 -17.60
N LEU A 39 3.27 -0.42 -17.99
CA LEU A 39 2.22 -0.74 -17.01
C LEU A 39 2.53 -2.10 -16.36
N PRO A 40 2.26 -2.24 -15.04
CA PRO A 40 2.36 -3.53 -14.36
C PRO A 40 1.48 -4.60 -15.03
N VAL A 41 1.94 -5.85 -15.06
CA VAL A 41 1.20 -6.99 -15.62
C VAL A 41 -0.15 -7.13 -14.94
N LEU A 42 -0.18 -7.04 -13.60
CA LEU A 42 -1.41 -7.10 -12.83
C LEU A 42 -2.43 -6.01 -13.25
N GLU A 43 -1.98 -4.79 -13.51
CA GLU A 43 -2.85 -3.68 -13.93
C GLU A 43 -3.45 -3.95 -15.33
N VAL A 44 -2.62 -4.42 -16.26
CA VAL A 44 -3.06 -4.82 -17.61
C VAL A 44 -4.07 -5.98 -17.54
N GLN A 45 -3.79 -7.00 -16.75
CA GLN A 45 -4.70 -8.13 -16.56
C GLN A 45 -6.02 -7.72 -15.91
N GLN A 46 -6.01 -6.80 -14.94
CA GLN A 46 -7.24 -6.24 -14.35
C GLN A 46 -8.08 -5.47 -15.38
N MET A 47 -7.44 -4.74 -16.30
CA MET A 47 -8.14 -4.09 -17.40
C MET A 47 -8.71 -5.11 -18.38
N LEU A 48 -7.93 -6.08 -18.81
CA LEU A 48 -8.38 -7.16 -19.70
C LEU A 48 -9.50 -8.00 -19.08
N GLY A 49 -9.46 -8.23 -17.76
CA GLY A 49 -10.50 -8.92 -16.99
C GLY A 49 -11.87 -8.21 -16.99
N ARG A 50 -11.98 -7.03 -17.58
CA ARG A 50 -13.26 -6.35 -17.84
C ARG A 50 -13.90 -6.79 -19.17
N ALA A 51 -13.20 -7.59 -19.98
CA ALA A 51 -13.75 -8.16 -21.20
C ALA A 51 -14.73 -9.31 -20.89
N GLY A 52 -15.87 -9.31 -21.57
CA GLY A 52 -16.94 -10.27 -21.35
C GLY A 52 -17.99 -9.76 -20.33
N ARG A 53 -19.27 -9.92 -20.69
CA ARG A 53 -20.41 -9.58 -19.83
C ARG A 53 -21.10 -10.88 -19.40
N PRO A 54 -20.99 -11.30 -18.13
CA PRO A 54 -21.64 -12.50 -17.64
C PRO A 54 -23.14 -12.49 -17.95
N GLY A 55 -23.65 -13.56 -18.55
CA GLY A 55 -25.05 -13.68 -18.93
C GLY A 55 -25.46 -13.02 -20.24
N PHE A 56 -24.57 -12.27 -20.91
CA PHE A 56 -24.84 -11.62 -22.20
C PHE A 56 -23.88 -12.04 -23.32
N ASP A 57 -22.61 -12.22 -22.99
CA ASP A 57 -21.56 -12.57 -23.95
C ASP A 57 -21.10 -14.01 -23.71
N VAL A 58 -20.88 -14.78 -24.78
CA VAL A 58 -20.29 -16.10 -24.71
C VAL A 58 -18.79 -15.96 -24.45
N ASP A 59 -18.15 -14.98 -25.09
CA ASP A 59 -16.73 -14.70 -25.02
C ASP A 59 -16.45 -13.21 -24.77
N GLY A 60 -15.35 -12.90 -24.08
CA GLY A 60 -14.79 -11.57 -23.94
C GLY A 60 -13.49 -11.44 -24.73
N GLU A 61 -13.26 -10.30 -25.36
CA GLU A 61 -12.04 -10.06 -26.12
C GLU A 61 -11.19 -8.97 -25.47
N GLY A 62 -9.97 -9.33 -25.06
CA GLY A 62 -8.93 -8.39 -24.61
C GLY A 62 -7.92 -8.13 -25.72
N ILE A 63 -7.69 -6.88 -26.10
CA ILE A 63 -6.83 -6.49 -27.21
C ILE A 63 -5.76 -5.53 -26.75
N LEU A 64 -4.49 -5.87 -26.99
CA LEU A 64 -3.34 -4.96 -26.81
C LEU A 64 -2.91 -4.45 -28.19
N VAL A 65 -2.71 -3.14 -28.30
CA VAL A 65 -2.32 -2.52 -29.59
C VAL A 65 -0.81 -2.34 -29.62
N ALA A 66 -0.14 -3.07 -30.52
CA ALA A 66 1.30 -2.97 -30.76
C ALA A 66 1.59 -2.17 -32.04
N LYS A 67 2.69 -1.42 -32.09
CA LYS A 67 3.11 -0.60 -33.23
C LYS A 67 4.01 -1.37 -34.22
N ASN A 68 4.72 -2.38 -33.72
CA ASN A 68 5.67 -3.17 -34.50
C ASN A 68 5.77 -4.61 -33.98
N LYS A 69 6.50 -5.47 -34.67
CA LYS A 69 6.66 -6.88 -34.29
C LYS A 69 7.38 -7.04 -32.95
N GLU A 70 8.38 -6.25 -32.67
CA GLU A 70 9.14 -6.31 -31.40
C GLU A 70 8.23 -6.06 -30.20
N GLN A 71 7.25 -5.13 -30.34
CA GLN A 71 6.25 -4.91 -29.30
C GLN A 71 5.26 -6.05 -29.18
N ILE A 72 4.94 -6.75 -30.27
CA ILE A 72 4.07 -7.95 -30.20
C ILE A 72 4.77 -9.02 -29.35
N ASP A 73 6.04 -9.30 -29.67
CA ASP A 73 6.82 -10.30 -28.96
C ASP A 73 6.94 -9.93 -27.47
N TYR A 74 7.30 -8.69 -27.18
CA TYR A 74 7.37 -8.17 -25.81
C TYR A 74 6.03 -8.28 -25.05
N PHE A 75 4.89 -7.92 -25.68
CA PHE A 75 3.59 -7.98 -25.03
C PHE A 75 3.15 -9.42 -24.80
N THR A 76 3.47 -10.33 -25.71
CA THR A 76 3.19 -11.75 -25.56
C THR A 76 3.94 -12.32 -24.35
N GLU A 77 5.25 -12.13 -24.32
CA GLU A 77 6.09 -12.64 -23.22
C GLU A 77 5.73 -12.04 -21.85
N ASN A 78 5.45 -10.73 -21.79
CA ASN A 78 5.30 -10.06 -20.49
C ASN A 78 3.85 -10.01 -20.00
N TYR A 79 2.86 -9.83 -20.87
CA TYR A 79 1.47 -9.62 -20.44
C TYR A 79 0.56 -10.83 -20.60
N PHE A 80 0.87 -11.74 -21.51
CA PHE A 80 0.09 -12.96 -21.72
C PHE A 80 0.73 -14.20 -21.08
N GLU A 81 2.05 -14.34 -21.19
CA GLU A 81 2.80 -15.48 -20.65
C GLU A 81 3.51 -15.12 -19.32
N GLY A 82 3.72 -13.83 -19.04
CA GLY A 82 4.39 -13.35 -17.85
C GLY A 82 3.58 -13.54 -16.57
N GLU A 83 4.29 -13.75 -15.48
CA GLU A 83 3.70 -13.77 -14.12
C GLU A 83 3.39 -12.36 -13.63
N THR A 84 2.35 -12.24 -12.83
CA THR A 84 2.04 -10.97 -12.17
C THR A 84 3.09 -10.62 -11.12
N GLU A 85 3.33 -9.33 -10.95
CA GLU A 85 4.23 -8.83 -9.91
C GLU A 85 3.76 -9.28 -8.52
N PRO A 86 4.68 -9.64 -7.62
CA PRO A 86 4.32 -9.99 -6.26
C PRO A 86 3.71 -8.78 -5.53
N VAL A 87 2.64 -9.02 -4.81
CA VAL A 87 2.01 -8.00 -3.96
C VAL A 87 2.89 -7.77 -2.74
N ASN A 88 3.47 -6.57 -2.62
CA ASN A 88 4.29 -6.18 -1.49
C ASN A 88 3.57 -5.20 -0.58
N SER A 89 3.70 -5.38 0.72
CA SER A 89 3.17 -4.45 1.71
C SER A 89 3.91 -3.11 1.66
N ARG A 90 3.19 -2.00 1.57
CA ARG A 90 3.76 -0.65 1.68
C ARG A 90 3.83 -0.14 3.11
N LEU A 91 3.40 -0.93 4.10
CA LEU A 91 3.39 -0.54 5.50
C LEU A 91 4.80 -0.25 6.03
N GLY A 92 5.85 -0.85 5.45
CA GLY A 92 7.24 -0.62 5.84
C GLY A 92 7.79 0.77 5.52
N SER A 93 7.09 1.63 4.77
CA SER A 93 7.49 3.01 4.55
C SER A 93 7.23 3.88 5.79
N GLU A 94 8.12 4.84 6.07
CA GLU A 94 8.03 5.67 7.28
C GLU A 94 6.73 6.49 7.36
N PRO A 95 6.22 7.13 6.28
CA PRO A 95 4.94 7.82 6.31
C PRO A 95 3.76 6.89 6.61
N ALA A 96 3.72 5.69 6.01
CA ALA A 96 2.68 4.72 6.29
C ALA A 96 2.72 4.23 7.73
N LEU A 97 3.90 3.92 8.26
CA LEU A 97 4.07 3.54 9.67
C LEU A 97 3.57 4.64 10.60
N ARG A 98 3.97 5.91 10.41
CA ARG A 98 3.51 7.03 11.25
C ARG A 98 1.99 7.13 11.29
N THR A 99 1.36 7.15 10.13
CA THR A 99 -0.10 7.30 10.01
C THR A 99 -0.84 6.13 10.63
N HIS A 100 -0.43 4.91 10.30
CA HIS A 100 -1.12 3.71 10.79
C HIS A 100 -0.86 3.45 12.27
N LEU A 101 0.36 3.65 12.79
CA LEU A 101 0.66 3.48 14.21
C LEU A 101 -0.15 4.48 15.06
N LEU A 102 -0.15 5.77 14.67
CA LEU A 102 -0.97 6.75 15.37
C LEU A 102 -2.46 6.37 15.36
N SER A 103 -2.97 5.90 14.23
CA SER A 103 -4.37 5.49 14.10
C SER A 103 -4.72 4.28 14.99
N LEU A 104 -3.85 3.27 15.05
CA LEU A 104 -4.03 2.08 15.88
C LEU A 104 -3.97 2.41 17.38
N ILE A 105 -3.10 3.33 17.78
CA ILE A 105 -3.01 3.80 19.17
C ILE A 105 -4.20 4.70 19.52
N ALA A 106 -4.57 5.63 18.62
CA ALA A 106 -5.68 6.54 18.83
C ALA A 106 -7.04 5.86 18.94
N SER A 107 -7.23 4.77 18.18
CA SER A 107 -8.44 3.92 18.26
C SER A 107 -8.47 3.01 19.49
N GLY A 108 -7.37 2.88 20.24
CA GLY A 108 -7.25 1.96 21.37
C GLY A 108 -7.05 0.49 20.95
N THR A 109 -6.87 0.21 19.66
CA THR A 109 -6.61 -1.14 19.15
C THR A 109 -5.29 -1.67 19.69
N ILE A 110 -4.29 -0.79 19.80
CA ILE A 110 -2.96 -1.11 20.32
C ILE A 110 -2.62 -0.13 21.44
N ASN A 111 -2.26 -0.68 22.60
CA ASN A 111 -1.88 0.10 23.77
C ASN A 111 -0.59 -0.39 24.44
N THR A 112 0.07 -1.43 23.88
CA THR A 112 1.37 -1.92 24.35
C THR A 112 2.24 -2.32 23.17
N LYS A 113 3.56 -2.34 23.40
CA LYS A 113 4.54 -2.78 22.39
C LYS A 113 4.36 -4.25 22.01
N GLU A 114 3.97 -5.09 22.96
CA GLU A 114 3.67 -6.50 22.72
C GLU A 114 2.48 -6.64 21.73
N ARG A 115 1.36 -5.95 22.01
CA ARG A 115 0.20 -5.97 21.10
C ARG A 115 0.51 -5.40 19.72
N LEU A 116 1.41 -4.42 19.65
CA LEU A 116 1.88 -3.89 18.39
C LEU A 116 2.62 -4.95 17.57
N HIS A 117 3.53 -5.69 18.20
CA HIS A 117 4.25 -6.80 17.55
C HIS A 117 3.30 -7.89 17.08
N ASP A 118 2.38 -8.32 17.92
CA ASP A 118 1.38 -9.32 17.58
C ASP A 118 0.50 -8.88 16.40
N PHE A 119 0.08 -7.64 16.41
CA PHE A 119 -0.73 -7.08 15.31
C PHE A 119 0.05 -7.04 14.01
N LEU A 120 1.25 -6.47 14.02
CA LEU A 120 2.10 -6.38 12.83
C LEU A 120 2.46 -7.76 12.28
N GLY A 121 2.72 -8.74 13.14
CA GLY A 121 2.99 -10.13 12.75
C GLY A 121 1.83 -10.80 12.00
N LYS A 122 0.60 -10.38 12.22
CA LYS A 122 -0.62 -10.89 11.54
C LYS A 122 -0.94 -10.15 10.24
N THR A 123 -0.21 -9.09 9.90
CA THR A 123 -0.39 -8.34 8.65
C THR A 123 0.41 -8.96 7.50
N LEU A 124 0.07 -8.59 6.25
CA LEU A 124 0.88 -8.95 5.09
C LEU A 124 2.35 -8.52 5.25
N PHE A 125 2.59 -7.36 5.85
CA PHE A 125 3.93 -6.88 6.17
C PHE A 125 4.71 -7.84 7.07
N GLY A 126 4.07 -8.36 8.11
CA GLY A 126 4.68 -9.34 9.02
C GLY A 126 4.93 -10.69 8.35
N THR A 127 3.98 -11.18 7.55
CA THR A 127 4.10 -12.47 6.85
C THR A 127 5.18 -12.47 5.75
N GLN A 128 5.49 -11.30 5.19
CA GLN A 128 6.58 -11.14 4.22
C GLN A 128 7.98 -11.07 4.86
N GLY A 129 8.08 -11.24 6.19
CA GLY A 129 9.36 -11.28 6.90
C GLY A 129 10.06 -9.93 7.09
N GLU A 130 9.36 -8.83 6.80
CA GLU A 130 9.92 -7.46 6.89
C GLU A 130 10.00 -6.93 8.34
N LEU A 131 9.31 -7.57 9.30
CA LEU A 131 9.14 -7.06 10.66
C LEU A 131 10.48 -6.84 11.38
N TRP A 132 11.39 -7.81 11.32
CA TRP A 132 12.69 -7.73 11.99
C TRP A 132 13.62 -6.68 11.36
N ARG A 133 13.56 -6.49 10.04
CA ARG A 133 14.34 -5.47 9.32
C ARG A 133 13.85 -4.05 9.63
N THR A 134 12.62 -3.93 10.07
CA THR A 134 11.96 -2.64 10.26
C THR A 134 11.89 -2.22 11.72
N GLN A 135 12.40 -3.05 12.66
CA GLN A 135 12.37 -2.78 14.10
C GLN A 135 12.96 -1.39 14.45
N HIS A 136 14.11 -1.06 13.87
CA HIS A 136 14.73 0.25 14.08
C HIS A 136 13.83 1.40 13.59
N ARG A 137 13.19 1.23 12.42
CA ARG A 137 12.26 2.23 11.86
C ARG A 137 11.00 2.35 12.70
N LEU A 138 10.49 1.24 13.21
CA LEU A 138 9.34 1.23 14.11
C LEU A 138 9.62 2.04 15.39
N ASN A 139 10.77 1.80 16.02
CA ASN A 139 11.18 2.55 17.20
C ASN A 139 11.35 4.04 16.87
N LYS A 140 12.01 4.38 15.77
CA LYS A 140 12.17 5.78 15.30
C LYS A 140 10.83 6.50 15.13
N VAL A 141 9.82 5.78 14.58
CA VAL A 141 8.48 6.36 14.40
C VAL A 141 7.77 6.53 15.74
N LEU A 142 7.87 5.58 16.67
CA LEU A 142 7.32 5.73 18.02
C LEU A 142 7.97 6.90 18.75
N ASP A 143 9.31 7.04 18.65
CA ASP A 143 10.06 8.17 19.23
C ASP A 143 9.60 9.52 18.67
N PHE A 144 9.36 9.58 17.36
CA PHE A 144 8.81 10.78 16.71
C PHE A 144 7.42 11.10 17.23
N LEU A 145 6.52 10.13 17.30
CA LEU A 145 5.14 10.35 17.77
C LEU A 145 5.09 10.83 19.23
N ASP A 146 5.97 10.31 20.09
CA ASP A 146 6.11 10.70 21.48
C ASP A 146 6.70 12.12 21.61
N LYS A 147 7.81 12.39 20.92
CA LYS A 147 8.49 13.69 20.91
C LYS A 147 7.58 14.83 20.43
N GLU A 148 6.78 14.57 19.41
CA GLU A 148 5.82 15.55 18.85
C GLU A 148 4.48 15.58 19.61
N ASN A 149 4.42 14.96 20.79
CA ASN A 149 3.25 14.97 21.68
C ASN A 149 1.97 14.44 21.01
N LEU A 150 2.11 13.48 20.11
CA LEU A 150 0.99 12.78 19.46
C LEU A 150 0.55 11.55 20.27
N ILE A 151 1.50 10.91 20.96
CA ILE A 151 1.28 9.83 21.92
C ILE A 151 2.09 10.08 23.17
N GLU A 152 1.77 9.35 24.24
CA GLU A 152 2.57 9.24 25.48
C GLU A 152 3.01 7.79 25.61
N ILE A 153 4.30 7.56 25.91
CA ILE A 153 4.88 6.23 26.16
C ILE A 153 5.18 6.10 27.64
N GLU A 154 4.35 5.35 28.38
CA GLU A 154 4.56 5.03 29.79
C GLU A 154 5.49 3.81 29.92
N GLY A 155 6.38 3.85 30.93
CA GLY A 155 7.29 2.73 31.23
C GLY A 155 8.57 2.75 30.41
N ARG A 156 8.84 3.80 29.65
CA ARG A 156 10.11 4.01 28.98
C ARG A 156 11.21 4.27 30.01
N GLN A 157 12.26 3.46 29.98
CA GLN A 157 13.46 3.69 30.80
C GLN A 157 14.48 4.44 29.94
N ASP A 158 14.85 5.64 30.38
CA ASP A 158 15.97 6.41 29.81
C ASP A 158 17.28 5.75 30.24
N GLY A 159 17.95 5.02 29.35
CA GLY A 159 19.25 4.44 29.60
C GLY A 159 19.78 3.67 28.41
N ASP A 160 21.12 3.66 28.24
CA ASP A 160 21.82 3.03 27.11
C ASP A 160 21.67 1.49 27.05
N PHE A 161 21.17 0.88 28.11
CA PHE A 161 20.96 -0.56 28.18
C PHE A 161 19.64 -0.91 28.87
N VAL A 162 18.61 -1.13 28.05
CA VAL A 162 17.30 -1.64 28.51
C VAL A 162 17.19 -3.12 28.18
N PRO A 163 17.02 -4.02 29.17
CA PRO A 163 16.77 -5.43 28.89
C PRO A 163 15.55 -5.61 27.99
N ALA A 164 15.63 -6.50 27.00
CA ALA A 164 14.56 -6.76 26.02
C ALA A 164 13.18 -7.03 26.68
N ASN A 165 13.19 -7.61 27.87
CA ASN A 165 11.98 -7.92 28.65
C ASN A 165 11.27 -6.68 29.22
N ASN A 166 11.96 -5.54 29.38
CA ASN A 166 11.37 -4.29 29.87
C ASN A 166 10.81 -3.44 28.72
N GLN A 167 11.34 -3.59 27.51
CA GLN A 167 10.81 -2.90 26.32
C GLN A 167 9.40 -3.37 25.95
N LEU A 168 8.99 -4.58 26.30
CA LEU A 168 7.65 -5.11 26.05
C LEU A 168 6.58 -4.52 26.99
N LYS A 169 6.99 -3.86 28.10
CA LYS A 169 6.07 -3.27 29.10
C LYS A 169 5.65 -1.84 28.77
N GLU A 170 6.21 -1.25 27.70
CA GLU A 170 5.83 0.10 27.28
C GLU A 170 4.34 0.15 26.92
N LYS A 171 3.65 1.13 27.50
CA LYS A 171 2.23 1.39 27.21
C LYS A 171 2.08 2.68 26.43
N PHE A 172 1.21 2.64 25.43
CA PHE A 172 0.93 3.76 24.55
C PHE A 172 -0.43 4.38 24.89
N ARG A 173 -0.46 5.71 24.99
CA ARG A 173 -1.70 6.49 25.11
C ARG A 173 -1.72 7.60 24.09
N PRO A 174 -2.82 7.79 23.34
CA PRO A 174 -2.93 8.91 22.43
C PRO A 174 -3.22 10.20 23.22
N THR A 175 -2.53 11.28 22.89
CA THR A 175 -2.85 12.62 23.39
C THR A 175 -4.15 13.13 22.72
N ALA A 176 -4.70 14.24 23.24
CA ALA A 176 -5.83 14.91 22.59
C ALA A 176 -5.47 15.38 21.18
N PHE A 177 -4.25 15.88 21.00
CA PHE A 177 -3.71 16.29 19.70
C PHE A 177 -3.54 15.11 18.75
N GLY A 178 -2.91 14.01 19.19
CA GLY A 178 -2.74 12.81 18.39
C GLY A 178 -4.06 12.18 17.92
N ARG A 179 -5.10 12.18 18.79
CA ARG A 179 -6.44 11.75 18.38
C ARG A 179 -7.00 12.61 17.26
N LYS A 180 -6.81 13.93 17.33
CA LYS A 180 -7.30 14.86 16.33
C LYS A 180 -6.61 14.65 14.98
N VAL A 181 -5.28 14.55 14.98
CA VAL A 181 -4.48 14.27 13.77
C VAL A 181 -4.91 12.94 13.14
N SER A 182 -5.08 11.90 13.96
CA SER A 182 -5.57 10.59 13.49
C SER A 182 -6.97 10.67 12.87
N GLN A 183 -7.91 11.41 13.49
CA GLN A 183 -9.27 11.60 12.96
C GLN A 183 -9.31 12.33 11.62
N LEU A 184 -8.38 13.25 11.38
CA LEU A 184 -8.25 13.97 10.12
C LEU A 184 -7.58 13.13 9.02
N TYR A 185 -7.04 11.96 9.37
CA TYR A 185 -6.36 11.03 8.47
C TYR A 185 -5.21 11.68 7.66
N ILE A 186 -4.47 12.58 8.30
CA ILE A 186 -3.29 13.23 7.73
C ILE A 186 -2.01 12.58 8.26
N ASP A 187 -0.91 12.68 7.47
CA ASP A 187 0.40 12.24 7.97
C ASP A 187 0.75 13.03 9.25
N PRO A 188 1.10 12.36 10.37
CA PRO A 188 1.53 13.00 11.59
C PRO A 188 2.59 14.08 11.41
N LEU A 189 3.52 13.90 10.46
CA LEU A 189 4.52 14.92 10.14
C LEU A 189 3.89 16.22 9.62
N SER A 190 2.84 16.11 8.80
CA SER A 190 2.10 17.29 8.31
C SER A 190 1.20 17.91 9.37
N GLY A 191 0.85 17.16 10.40
CA GLY A 191 0.01 17.62 11.50
C GLY A 191 0.77 18.47 12.54
N VAL A 192 2.10 18.39 12.59
CA VAL A 192 2.97 19.11 13.55
C VAL A 192 3.68 20.33 12.95
N ILE A 193 3.53 20.56 11.64
CA ILE A 193 4.00 21.75 10.93
C ILE A 193 2.91 22.83 10.96
#